data_5fc0b936ff9f685223f7c9108a800314
#
_entry.id   5fc0b936ff9f685223f7c9108a800314
#
_cell.length_a   1.000
_cell.length_b   1.000
_cell.length_c   1.000
_cell.angle_alpha   90.00
_cell.angle_beta   90.00
_cell.angle_gamma   90.00
#
_symmetry.space_group_name_H-M   'P 1'
#
loop_
_entity.id
_entity.type
_entity.pdbx_description
1 polymer ?
#
loop_
_entity_poly.entity_id
_entity_poly.type
_entity_poly.pdbx_seq_one_letter_code
_entity_poly.pdbx_strand_id
1 'polypeptide(L)'
;MNFSQNGEKTVEKIKKAVPSNEKIYIEDIDDEKKLGEAIAGSDLLINATRAGMSPLENVLPVPEELLHKDLAVADVVYNPRETLLIKKAKEAGCKAAVGGIGMLLWQGAAAFELLQEKKCRHRK
;
A
#
# COMPACT_ATOMS: atom_id res chain seq x y z
N MET A 1 -6.93 3.72 -21.76
CA MET A 1 -6.69 2.45 -21.05
C MET A 1 -7.71 2.33 -19.93
N ASN A 2 -8.38 1.21 -19.83
CA ASN A 2 -9.34 0.98 -18.76
C ASN A 2 -8.63 0.32 -17.58
N PHE A 3 -8.54 1.01 -16.46
CA PHE A 3 -7.89 0.51 -15.26
C PHE A 3 -8.57 -0.75 -14.71
N SER A 4 -9.89 -0.85 -14.84
CA SER A 4 -10.64 -2.04 -14.42
C SER A 4 -10.19 -3.30 -15.14
N GLN A 5 -9.98 -3.22 -16.45
CA GLN A 5 -9.52 -4.36 -17.25
C GLN A 5 -8.15 -4.86 -16.82
N ASN A 6 -7.23 -3.93 -16.53
CA ASN A 6 -5.90 -4.30 -16.05
C ASN A 6 -5.96 -4.95 -14.68
N GLY A 7 -6.80 -4.43 -13.80
CA GLY A 7 -7.02 -5.00 -12.47
C GLY A 7 -7.58 -6.41 -12.54
N GLU A 8 -8.58 -6.63 -13.38
CA GLU A 8 -9.18 -7.94 -13.58
C GLU A 8 -8.17 -8.97 -14.08
N LYS A 9 -7.33 -8.59 -15.06
CA LYS A 9 -6.27 -9.46 -15.56
C LYS A 9 -5.26 -9.82 -14.47
N THR A 10 -4.91 -8.87 -13.63
CA THR A 10 -4.00 -9.09 -12.51
C THR A 10 -4.60 -10.07 -11.51
N VAL A 11 -5.87 -9.89 -11.15
CA VAL A 11 -6.58 -10.79 -10.24
C VAL A 11 -6.61 -12.22 -10.80
N GLU A 12 -6.89 -12.37 -12.10
CA GLU A 12 -6.88 -13.67 -12.75
C GLU A 12 -5.52 -14.35 -12.67
N LYS A 13 -4.45 -13.61 -12.93
CA LYS A 13 -3.07 -14.12 -12.83
C LYS A 13 -2.77 -14.61 -11.42
N ILE A 14 -3.15 -13.85 -10.41
CA ILE A 14 -2.91 -14.22 -9.02
C ILE A 14 -3.69 -15.48 -8.66
N LYS A 15 -4.95 -15.57 -9.05
CA LYS A 15 -5.78 -16.75 -8.79
C LYS A 15 -5.23 -18.01 -9.45
N LYS A 16 -4.65 -17.89 -10.64
CA LYS A 16 -4.00 -19.01 -11.32
C LYS A 16 -2.70 -19.43 -10.63
N ALA A 17 -1.91 -18.45 -10.16
CA ALA A 17 -0.64 -18.71 -9.50
C ALA A 17 -0.81 -19.30 -8.10
N VAL A 18 -1.90 -18.92 -7.40
CA VAL A 18 -2.18 -19.31 -6.02
C VAL A 18 -3.59 -19.89 -5.95
N PRO A 19 -3.80 -21.14 -6.40
CA PRO A 19 -5.15 -21.72 -6.49
C PRO A 19 -5.87 -21.88 -5.16
N SER A 20 -5.13 -21.96 -4.06
CA SER A 20 -5.71 -22.06 -2.71
C SER A 20 -6.21 -20.74 -2.18
N ASN A 21 -5.95 -19.67 -2.86
CA ASN A 21 -6.37 -18.36 -2.42
C ASN A 21 -7.74 -18.02 -2.96
N GLU A 22 -8.59 -17.75 -2.11
CA GLU A 22 -9.99 -17.75 -2.36
C GLU A 22 -10.59 -16.38 -2.52
N LYS A 23 -10.05 -15.35 -1.88
CA LYS A 23 -10.77 -14.09 -1.70
C LYS A 23 -9.98 -12.89 -2.15
N ILE A 24 -9.89 -12.75 -3.47
CA ILE A 24 -9.31 -11.55 -4.07
C ILE A 24 -10.43 -10.83 -4.80
N TYR A 25 -10.62 -9.56 -4.45
CA TYR A 25 -11.64 -8.71 -5.03
C TYR A 25 -11.02 -7.50 -5.69
N ILE A 26 -11.67 -6.99 -6.72
CA ILE A 26 -11.35 -5.71 -7.32
C ILE A 26 -12.59 -4.84 -7.26
N GLU A 27 -12.41 -3.61 -6.79
CA GLU A 27 -13.47 -2.64 -6.65
C GLU A 27 -13.04 -1.29 -7.19
N ASP A 28 -14.02 -0.48 -7.55
CA ASP A 28 -13.78 0.87 -8.04
C ASP A 28 -13.55 1.80 -6.84
N ILE A 29 -12.40 2.49 -6.84
CA ILE A 29 -12.06 3.43 -5.78
C ILE A 29 -13.02 4.62 -5.71
N ASP A 30 -13.70 4.92 -6.82
CA ASP A 30 -14.67 6.01 -6.86
C ASP A 30 -16.03 5.63 -6.25
N ASP A 31 -16.25 4.35 -5.99
CA ASP A 31 -17.42 3.89 -5.26
C ASP A 31 -17.17 4.04 -3.76
N GLU A 32 -17.49 5.20 -3.21
CA GLU A 32 -17.23 5.54 -1.82
C GLU A 32 -17.85 4.58 -0.82
N LYS A 33 -19.01 4.06 -1.11
CA LYS A 33 -19.71 3.11 -0.23
C LYS A 33 -18.92 1.81 -0.12
N LYS A 34 -18.55 1.22 -1.26
CA LYS A 34 -17.77 -0.02 -1.27
C LYS A 34 -16.38 0.17 -0.69
N LEU A 35 -15.75 1.31 -0.98
CA LEU A 35 -14.46 1.66 -0.40
C LEU A 35 -14.55 1.73 1.13
N GLY A 36 -15.58 2.42 1.65
CA GLY A 36 -15.79 2.53 3.09
C GLY A 36 -16.01 1.17 3.76
N GLU A 37 -16.82 0.32 3.15
CA GLU A 37 -17.07 -1.04 3.65
C GLU A 37 -15.79 -1.87 3.64
N ALA A 38 -15.01 -1.79 2.57
CA ALA A 38 -13.76 -2.53 2.44
C ALA A 38 -12.75 -2.11 3.52
N ILE A 39 -12.56 -0.81 3.71
CA ILE A 39 -11.63 -0.29 4.72
C ILE A 39 -12.11 -0.64 6.13
N ALA A 40 -13.40 -0.50 6.41
CA ALA A 40 -13.95 -0.81 7.72
C ALA A 40 -13.71 -2.27 8.11
N GLY A 41 -13.71 -3.17 7.14
CA GLY A 41 -13.46 -4.60 7.36
C GLY A 41 -12.00 -5.01 7.20
N SER A 42 -11.09 -4.08 6.99
CA SER A 42 -9.68 -4.38 6.73
C SER A 42 -8.82 -4.16 7.96
N ASP A 43 -7.75 -4.94 8.06
CA ASP A 43 -6.71 -4.79 9.07
C ASP A 43 -5.52 -3.98 8.58
N LEU A 44 -5.32 -3.95 7.26
CA LEU A 44 -4.19 -3.28 6.63
C LEU A 44 -4.64 -2.57 5.36
N LEU A 45 -4.23 -1.32 5.23
CA LEU A 45 -4.39 -0.51 4.02
C LEU A 45 -3.01 -0.19 3.47
N ILE A 46 -2.79 -0.50 2.20
CA ILE A 46 -1.52 -0.19 1.52
C ILE A 46 -1.80 0.75 0.35
N ASN A 47 -1.16 1.91 0.36
CA ASN A 47 -1.18 2.80 -0.80
C ASN A 47 -0.02 2.44 -1.73
N ALA A 48 -0.36 1.94 -2.90
CA ALA A 48 0.61 1.64 -3.96
C ALA A 48 0.38 2.53 -5.19
N THR A 49 -0.23 3.71 -4.98
CA THR A 49 -0.48 4.70 -6.02
C THR A 49 0.54 5.83 -5.94
N ARG A 50 0.42 6.80 -6.82
CA ARG A 50 1.27 8.00 -6.81
C ARG A 50 0.76 9.10 -5.88
N ALA A 51 -0.38 8.91 -5.25
CA ALA A 51 -0.93 9.89 -4.30
C ALA A 51 0.03 10.05 -3.12
N GLY A 52 0.41 11.28 -2.84
CA GLY A 52 1.40 11.61 -1.79
C GLY A 52 2.80 11.88 -2.32
N MET A 53 3.10 11.51 -3.56
CA MET A 53 4.38 11.76 -4.24
C MET A 53 4.26 13.01 -5.13
N SER A 54 5.34 13.78 -5.25
CA SER A 54 5.36 14.98 -6.12
C SER A 54 4.87 14.67 -7.54
N PRO A 55 3.99 15.46 -8.14
CA PRO A 55 3.39 16.70 -7.64
C PRO A 55 2.07 16.52 -6.88
N LEU A 56 1.80 15.32 -6.40
CA LEU A 56 0.54 14.95 -5.73
C LEU A 56 0.67 14.87 -4.21
N GLU A 57 1.56 15.66 -3.61
CA GLU A 57 1.85 15.60 -2.17
C GLU A 57 0.63 15.87 -1.30
N ASN A 58 -0.33 16.67 -1.80
CA ASN A 58 -1.53 17.01 -1.06
C ASN A 58 -2.75 16.14 -1.41
N VAL A 59 -2.52 15.04 -2.12
CA VAL A 59 -3.59 14.14 -2.53
C VAL A 59 -3.61 12.91 -1.62
N LEU A 60 -4.78 12.65 -1.02
CA LEU A 60 -5.01 11.42 -0.27
C LEU A 60 -5.53 10.33 -1.21
N PRO A 61 -5.04 9.09 -1.11
CA PRO A 61 -5.58 7.99 -1.92
C PRO A 61 -6.98 7.55 -1.49
N VAL A 62 -7.34 7.81 -0.23
CA VAL A 62 -8.67 7.50 0.33
C VAL A 62 -9.11 8.64 1.24
N PRO A 63 -10.43 8.85 1.43
CA PRO A 63 -10.92 9.85 2.38
C PRO A 63 -10.41 9.59 3.79
N GLU A 64 -9.97 10.64 4.48
CA GLU A 64 -9.40 10.50 5.83
C GLU A 64 -10.40 9.97 6.87
N GLU A 65 -11.69 10.20 6.64
CA GLU A 65 -12.75 9.73 7.52
C GLU A 65 -12.82 8.20 7.61
N LEU A 66 -12.27 7.52 6.62
CA LEU A 66 -12.28 6.06 6.58
C LEU A 66 -11.16 5.41 7.39
N LEU A 67 -10.17 6.20 7.82
CA LEU A 67 -9.07 5.72 8.63
C LEU A 67 -9.54 5.49 10.06
N HIS A 68 -9.27 4.32 10.61
CA HIS A 68 -9.75 3.95 11.95
C HIS A 68 -8.63 3.36 12.80
N LYS A 69 -8.86 3.30 14.11
CA LYS A 69 -7.85 2.92 15.11
C LYS A 69 -7.35 1.48 14.98
N ASP A 70 -8.13 0.60 14.41
CA ASP A 70 -7.77 -0.81 14.25
C ASP A 70 -7.05 -1.09 12.93
N LEU A 71 -6.86 -0.05 12.11
CA LEU A 71 -6.25 -0.14 10.79
C LEU A 71 -4.75 0.13 10.88
N ALA A 72 -3.95 -0.74 10.29
CA ALA A 72 -2.56 -0.45 10.00
C ALA A 72 -2.48 0.16 8.60
N VAL A 73 -1.71 1.22 8.43
CA VAL A 73 -1.57 1.92 7.16
C VAL A 73 -0.13 1.88 6.71
N ALA A 74 0.11 1.46 5.48
CA ALA A 74 1.42 1.46 4.87
C ALA A 74 1.38 2.23 3.54
N ASP A 75 2.44 2.95 3.27
CA ASP A 75 2.58 3.70 2.03
C ASP A 75 3.86 3.26 1.32
N VAL A 76 3.77 2.96 0.04
CA VAL A 76 4.98 2.64 -0.74
C VAL A 76 5.72 3.90 -1.17
N VAL A 77 5.08 5.06 -1.10
CA VAL A 77 5.73 6.34 -1.36
C VAL A 77 6.74 6.62 -0.25
N TYR A 78 7.98 6.90 -0.62
CA TYR A 78 9.07 7.16 0.33
C TYR A 78 9.57 8.61 0.28
N ASN A 79 9.18 9.37 -0.70
CA ASN A 79 9.53 10.79 -0.82
C ASN A 79 8.25 11.59 -1.12
N PRO A 80 7.76 12.40 -0.18
CA PRO A 80 8.34 12.72 1.13
C PRO A 80 8.34 11.52 2.08
N ARG A 81 9.16 11.56 3.12
CA ARG A 81 9.24 10.49 4.13
C ARG A 81 7.93 10.29 4.86
N GLU A 82 7.26 11.39 5.16
CA GLU A 82 5.94 11.36 5.79
C GLU A 82 4.92 11.94 4.81
N THR A 83 4.21 11.07 4.12
CA THR A 83 3.17 11.47 3.18
C THR A 83 1.93 11.99 3.92
N LEU A 84 1.05 12.66 3.19
CA LEU A 84 -0.21 13.13 3.77
C LEU A 84 -1.02 11.96 4.34
N LEU A 85 -1.04 10.81 3.66
CA LEU A 85 -1.72 9.62 4.16
C LEU A 85 -1.18 9.19 5.53
N ILE A 86 0.14 9.14 5.69
CA ILE A 86 0.75 8.74 6.96
C ILE A 86 0.45 9.75 8.06
N LYS A 87 0.49 11.06 7.76
CA LYS A 87 0.08 12.09 8.72
C LYS A 87 -1.35 11.91 9.18
N LYS A 88 -2.26 11.70 8.24
CA LYS A 88 -3.69 11.53 8.54
C LYS A 88 -3.94 10.23 9.31
N ALA A 89 -3.21 9.17 9.00
CA ALA A 89 -3.30 7.92 9.73
C ALA A 89 -2.87 8.10 11.21
N LYS A 90 -1.82 8.85 11.45
CA LYS A 90 -1.38 9.16 12.82
C LYS A 90 -2.40 10.02 13.56
N GLU A 91 -2.94 11.03 12.90
CA GLU A 91 -3.97 11.89 13.48
C GLU A 91 -5.25 11.12 13.82
N ALA A 92 -5.62 10.15 12.97
CA ALA A 92 -6.79 9.31 13.19
C ALA A 92 -6.58 8.25 14.28
N GLY A 93 -5.35 8.10 14.77
CA GLY A 93 -5.03 7.11 15.79
C GLY A 93 -4.95 5.70 15.25
N CYS A 94 -4.60 5.53 13.97
CA CYS A 94 -4.43 4.21 13.38
C CYS A 94 -3.40 3.40 14.17
N LYS A 95 -3.61 2.10 14.22
CA LYS A 95 -2.81 1.13 14.96
C LYS A 95 -1.32 1.18 14.55
N ALA A 96 -1.04 1.42 13.27
CA ALA A 96 0.30 1.61 12.75
C ALA A 96 0.25 2.49 11.50
N ALA A 97 1.31 3.23 11.26
CA ALA A 97 1.43 4.07 10.07
C ALA A 97 2.90 4.06 9.63
N VAL A 98 3.19 3.43 8.50
CA VAL A 98 4.55 3.14 8.03
C VAL A 98 4.75 3.67 6.62
N GLY A 99 5.74 4.53 6.44
CA GLY A 99 6.13 5.04 5.12
C GLY A 99 6.98 4.06 4.31
N GLY A 100 7.29 4.44 3.08
CA GLY A 100 7.94 3.55 2.12
C GLY A 100 9.47 3.45 2.21
N ILE A 101 10.11 4.24 3.07
CA ILE A 101 11.59 4.26 3.11
C ILE A 101 12.18 2.90 3.52
N GLY A 102 11.56 2.22 4.46
CA GLY A 102 12.01 0.89 4.88
C GLY A 102 11.93 -0.13 3.75
N MET A 103 10.84 -0.13 3.00
CA MET A 103 10.68 -1.01 1.85
C MET A 103 11.76 -0.74 0.79
N LEU A 104 12.03 0.52 0.50
CA LEU A 104 13.07 0.92 -0.45
C LEU A 104 14.45 0.41 0.01
N LEU A 105 14.78 0.60 1.27
CA LEU A 105 16.05 0.17 1.85
C LEU A 105 16.22 -1.36 1.75
N TRP A 106 15.23 -2.11 2.18
CA TRP A 106 15.33 -3.56 2.23
C TRP A 106 15.31 -4.22 0.85
N GLN A 107 14.57 -3.66 -0.12
CA GLN A 107 14.64 -4.18 -1.49
C GLN A 107 16.02 -3.95 -2.10
N GLY A 108 16.62 -2.79 -1.82
CA GLY A 108 17.99 -2.49 -2.26
C GLY A 108 19.00 -3.45 -1.65
N ALA A 109 18.86 -3.73 -0.37
CA ALA A 109 19.73 -4.69 0.33
C ALA A 109 19.59 -6.11 -0.25
N ALA A 110 18.37 -6.54 -0.53
CA ALA A 110 18.13 -7.85 -1.13
C ALA A 110 18.74 -7.95 -2.54
N ALA A 111 18.58 -6.90 -3.35
CA ALA A 111 19.18 -6.84 -4.68
C ALA A 111 20.71 -6.88 -4.60
N PHE A 112 21.29 -6.16 -3.65
CA PHE A 112 22.73 -6.16 -3.43
C PHE A 112 23.24 -7.56 -3.07
N GLU A 113 22.56 -8.27 -2.17
CA GLU A 113 22.91 -9.65 -1.81
C GLU A 113 22.93 -10.58 -3.03
N LEU A 114 21.92 -10.47 -3.89
CA LEU A 114 21.85 -11.27 -5.12
C LEU A 114 23.01 -10.97 -6.07
N LEU A 115 23.35 -9.69 -6.25
CA LEU A 115 24.40 -9.27 -7.17
C LEU A 115 25.80 -9.63 -6.66
N GLN A 116 26.02 -9.58 -5.35
CA GLN A 116 27.31 -9.82 -4.74
C GLN A 116 27.48 -11.24 -4.21
N GLU A 117 26.45 -12.05 -4.24
CA GLU A 117 26.41 -13.38 -3.65
C GLU A 117 26.84 -13.39 -2.18
N LYS A 118 26.60 -12.28 -1.49
CA LYS A 118 26.96 -12.07 -0.08
C LYS A 118 25.80 -11.46 0.67
N LYS A 119 25.67 -11.84 1.94
CA LYS A 119 24.69 -11.21 2.81
C LYS A 119 25.03 -9.77 3.08
N CYS A 120 24.05 -8.89 3.03
CA CYS A 120 24.22 -7.51 3.35
C CYS A 120 24.46 -7.33 4.86
N ARG A 121 25.47 -6.52 5.22
CA ARG A 121 25.93 -6.40 6.62
C ARG A 121 25.09 -5.50 7.51
N HIS A 122 24.10 -4.80 6.98
CA HIS A 122 23.25 -3.92 7.79
C HIS A 122 22.33 -4.68 8.73
N ARG A 123 22.28 -5.99 8.64
CA ARG A 123 21.49 -6.84 9.49
C ARG A 123 22.01 -6.82 10.92
N LYS A 124 21.17 -6.44 11.83
CA LYS A 124 21.46 -6.52 13.25
C LYS A 124 20.22 -6.92 14.02
#